data_5242382561c46de2db845d75b9a48b1a
#
_entry.id   5242382561c46de2db845d75b9a48b1a
#
_cell.length_a   1.000
_cell.length_b   1.000
_cell.length_c   1.000
_cell.angle_alpha   90.00
_cell.angle_beta   90.00
_cell.angle_gamma   90.00
#
_symmetry.space_group_name_H-M   'P 1'
#
loop_
_entity.id
_entity.type
_entity.pdbx_description
1 polymer ?
#
loop_
_entity_poly.entity_id
_entity_poly.type
_entity_poly.pdbx_seq_one_letter_code
_entity_poly.pdbx_strand_id
1 'polypeptide(L)'
;MQYAAAMAEARRPRIGITADVARDANGRARHQVNGTYVDAVLAAGGLPVVLPAVESVRAELLGAVDGVLMTGGDDIDVRPFGFGLHPEARIMDPQRQSAEFALLRALDAMPRMPVLGICLGMQLMGVHRGARLVQHLGDSLPDADRHRGDRVHAVTTAVGSGPVASWHHQALADGGTLEVIGTSDDGVVEAVRDPQRPFFLGVQWHPERTADVSMGVGIVRMLVERASGGSLRA
;
A
#
# COMPACT_ATOMS: atom_id res chain seq x y z
N MET A 1 -19.89 10.17 -45.18
CA MET A 1 -20.23 9.40 -43.97
C MET A 1 -19.08 8.46 -43.60
N GLN A 2 -17.93 9.01 -43.12
CA GLN A 2 -16.74 8.20 -42.83
C GLN A 2 -15.84 8.89 -41.78
N TYR A 3 -16.47 9.41 -40.68
CA TYR A 3 -15.74 10.02 -39.53
C TYR A 3 -16.49 9.77 -38.22
N ALA A 4 -16.86 8.53 -37.94
CA ALA A 4 -17.50 8.17 -36.65
C ALA A 4 -17.04 6.81 -36.12
N ALA A 5 -15.79 6.43 -36.37
CA ALA A 5 -15.11 5.38 -35.64
C ALA A 5 -13.89 6.00 -34.93
N ALA A 6 -14.09 7.12 -34.22
CA ALA A 6 -13.15 7.57 -33.20
C ALA A 6 -13.15 6.48 -32.15
N MET A 7 -12.03 5.79 -32.07
CA MET A 7 -11.72 4.83 -31.02
C MET A 7 -12.20 5.41 -29.69
N ALA A 8 -13.14 4.73 -29.02
CA ALA A 8 -13.43 5.02 -27.65
C ALA A 8 -12.10 4.81 -26.92
N GLU A 9 -11.43 5.91 -26.60
CA GLU A 9 -10.21 5.89 -25.81
C GLU A 9 -10.55 5.12 -24.53
N ALA A 10 -9.90 3.98 -24.33
CA ALA A 10 -10.20 3.12 -23.19
C ALA A 10 -10.03 3.98 -21.93
N ARG A 11 -11.10 4.16 -21.18
CA ARG A 11 -11.12 4.99 -19.97
C ARG A 11 -9.99 4.58 -19.04
N ARG A 12 -9.15 5.52 -18.66
CA ARG A 12 -8.08 5.28 -17.68
C ARG A 12 -8.69 4.78 -16.36
N PRO A 13 -8.20 3.68 -15.77
CA PRO A 13 -8.71 3.19 -14.50
C PRO A 13 -8.42 4.20 -13.39
N ARG A 14 -9.44 4.47 -12.58
CA ARG A 14 -9.36 5.36 -11.42
C ARG A 14 -8.75 4.60 -10.25
N ILE A 15 -7.59 5.05 -9.79
CA ILE A 15 -6.90 4.45 -8.66
C ILE A 15 -7.09 5.35 -7.44
N GLY A 16 -7.84 4.84 -6.46
CA GLY A 16 -8.01 5.49 -5.18
C GLY A 16 -6.73 5.43 -4.37
N ILE A 17 -6.16 6.58 -4.02
CA ILE A 17 -4.95 6.69 -3.20
C ILE A 17 -5.38 7.14 -1.81
N THR A 18 -5.08 6.34 -0.76
CA THR A 18 -5.46 6.70 0.61
C THR A 18 -4.66 7.90 1.10
N ALA A 19 -5.36 8.86 1.71
CA ALA A 19 -4.74 10.08 2.22
C ALA A 19 -4.26 9.91 3.68
N ASP A 20 -3.13 10.52 3.98
CA ASP A 20 -2.68 10.78 5.34
C ASP A 20 -3.49 11.93 5.97
N VAL A 21 -3.43 12.03 7.29
CA VAL A 21 -4.05 13.11 8.08
C VAL A 21 -2.99 13.86 8.84
N ALA A 22 -2.75 15.12 8.45
CA ALA A 22 -1.95 16.04 9.23
C ALA A 22 -2.85 17.03 9.96
N ARG A 23 -2.45 17.47 11.16
CA ARG A 23 -3.17 18.50 11.90
C ARG A 23 -2.36 19.78 11.97
N ASP A 24 -3.04 20.91 11.76
CA ASP A 24 -2.43 22.22 11.99
C ASP A 24 -2.35 22.55 13.49
N ALA A 25 -1.76 23.69 13.82
CA ALA A 25 -1.62 24.17 15.21
C ALA A 25 -2.96 24.36 15.95
N ASN A 26 -4.07 24.47 15.21
CA ASN A 26 -5.43 24.59 15.76
C ASN A 26 -6.16 23.25 15.80
N GLY A 27 -5.49 22.13 15.50
CA GLY A 27 -6.06 20.80 15.46
C GLY A 27 -6.92 20.50 14.23
N ARG A 28 -6.96 21.39 13.21
CA ARG A 28 -7.73 21.15 11.98
C ARG A 28 -7.05 20.10 11.13
N ALA A 29 -7.81 19.05 10.76
CA ALA A 29 -7.32 17.98 9.89
C ALA A 29 -7.14 18.47 8.46
N ARG A 30 -6.03 18.07 7.85
CA ARG A 30 -5.77 18.16 6.40
C ARG A 30 -5.53 16.75 5.88
N HIS A 31 -6.24 16.39 4.83
CA HIS A 31 -6.00 15.15 4.11
C HIS A 31 -4.96 15.43 3.04
N GLN A 32 -3.85 14.68 3.07
CA GLN A 32 -2.72 14.91 2.18
C GLN A 32 -2.21 13.60 1.58
N VAL A 33 -1.64 13.68 0.39
CA VAL A 33 -0.99 12.58 -0.31
C VAL A 33 0.36 13.08 -0.82
N ASN A 34 1.42 12.29 -0.64
CA ASN A 34 2.71 12.63 -1.24
C ASN A 34 2.59 12.54 -2.77
N GLY A 35 3.11 13.54 -3.48
CA GLY A 35 3.08 13.64 -4.93
C GLY A 35 3.66 12.42 -5.65
N THR A 36 4.65 11.74 -5.05
CA THR A 36 5.26 10.53 -5.63
C THR A 36 4.27 9.41 -5.90
N TYR A 37 3.24 9.22 -5.06
CA TYR A 37 2.16 8.24 -5.31
C TYR A 37 1.30 8.66 -6.50
N VAL A 38 0.97 9.95 -6.61
CA VAL A 38 0.21 10.50 -7.73
C VAL A 38 0.98 10.31 -9.03
N ASP A 39 2.27 10.65 -9.04
CA ASP A 39 3.16 10.53 -10.19
C ASP A 39 3.32 9.07 -10.62
N ALA A 40 3.48 8.14 -9.66
CA ALA A 40 3.59 6.71 -9.95
C ALA A 40 2.33 6.14 -10.60
N VAL A 41 1.13 6.53 -10.12
CA VAL A 41 -0.15 6.12 -10.73
C VAL A 41 -0.29 6.69 -12.15
N LEU A 42 0.09 7.95 -12.36
CA LEU A 42 0.09 8.59 -13.69
C LEU A 42 1.06 7.87 -14.65
N ALA A 43 2.29 7.61 -14.20
CA ALA A 43 3.31 6.90 -14.99
C ALA A 43 2.90 5.46 -15.32
N ALA A 44 2.11 4.82 -14.44
CA ALA A 44 1.53 3.50 -14.68
C ALA A 44 0.31 3.51 -15.61
N GLY A 45 -0.20 4.69 -16.03
CA GLY A 45 -1.35 4.84 -16.92
C GLY A 45 -2.70 4.95 -16.21
N GLY A 46 -2.72 5.00 -14.87
CA GLY A 46 -3.93 5.19 -14.06
C GLY A 46 -4.37 6.66 -13.98
N LEU A 47 -5.58 6.90 -13.48
CA LEU A 47 -6.11 8.19 -13.06
C LEU A 47 -6.12 8.25 -11.53
N PRO A 48 -5.27 9.05 -10.88
CA PRO A 48 -5.22 9.12 -9.42
C PRO A 48 -6.44 9.85 -8.85
N VAL A 49 -7.05 9.25 -7.82
CA VAL A 49 -8.18 9.81 -7.07
C VAL A 49 -7.83 9.78 -5.59
N VAL A 50 -7.74 10.92 -4.93
CA VAL A 50 -7.43 10.97 -3.50
C VAL A 50 -8.66 10.54 -2.69
N LEU A 51 -8.48 9.53 -1.83
CA LEU A 51 -9.50 9.06 -0.90
C LEU A 51 -9.26 9.71 0.47
N PRO A 52 -10.12 10.64 0.92
CA PRO A 52 -9.95 11.27 2.23
C PRO A 52 -10.10 10.24 3.36
N ALA A 53 -9.38 10.42 4.45
CA ALA A 53 -9.45 9.54 5.63
C ALA A 53 -10.73 9.82 6.44
N VAL A 54 -11.88 9.42 5.91
CA VAL A 54 -13.21 9.56 6.53
C VAL A 54 -13.88 8.20 6.57
N GLU A 55 -14.01 7.62 7.77
CA GLU A 55 -14.52 6.26 7.97
C GLU A 55 -15.92 6.06 7.40
N SER A 56 -16.84 6.97 7.68
CA SER A 56 -18.27 6.83 7.35
C SER A 56 -18.60 6.75 5.86
N VAL A 57 -17.70 7.18 4.98
CA VAL A 57 -17.92 7.19 3.51
C VAL A 57 -16.99 6.24 2.75
N ARG A 58 -16.20 5.40 3.45
CA ARG A 58 -15.23 4.51 2.80
C ARG A 58 -15.86 3.57 1.79
N ALA A 59 -16.99 2.95 2.13
CA ALA A 59 -17.68 2.04 1.21
C ALA A 59 -18.20 2.75 -0.05
N GLU A 60 -18.70 3.98 0.10
CA GLU A 60 -19.17 4.79 -1.05
C GLU A 60 -18.01 5.21 -1.94
N LEU A 61 -16.88 5.64 -1.34
CA LEU A 61 -15.68 6.03 -2.08
C LEU A 61 -15.09 4.86 -2.89
N LEU A 62 -15.18 3.63 -2.39
CA LEU A 62 -14.77 2.44 -3.15
C LEU A 62 -15.60 2.24 -4.43
N GLY A 63 -16.88 2.62 -4.44
CA GLY A 63 -17.72 2.60 -5.64
C GLY A 63 -17.29 3.60 -6.72
N ALA A 64 -16.47 4.59 -6.37
CA ALA A 64 -16.01 5.63 -7.29
C ALA A 64 -14.66 5.29 -7.97
N VAL A 65 -13.98 4.22 -7.57
CA VAL A 65 -12.65 3.84 -8.07
C VAL A 65 -12.63 2.42 -8.63
N ASP A 66 -11.62 2.11 -9.42
CA ASP A 66 -11.46 0.82 -10.09
C ASP A 66 -10.36 -0.04 -9.43
N GLY A 67 -9.55 0.56 -8.54
CA GLY A 67 -8.52 -0.08 -7.73
C GLY A 67 -8.07 0.83 -6.61
N VAL A 68 -7.36 0.29 -5.61
CA VAL A 68 -6.93 1.02 -4.41
C VAL A 68 -5.43 0.89 -4.22
N LEU A 69 -4.76 2.02 -3.97
CA LEU A 69 -3.39 2.12 -3.48
C LEU A 69 -3.44 2.66 -2.05
N MET A 70 -3.05 1.81 -1.08
CA MET A 70 -2.89 2.20 0.32
C MET A 70 -1.45 2.70 0.51
N THR A 71 -1.32 3.94 0.98
CA THR A 71 -0.02 4.63 1.06
C THR A 71 0.78 4.25 2.29
N GLY A 72 2.09 4.51 2.25
CA GLY A 72 2.96 4.57 3.42
C GLY A 72 2.57 5.68 4.41
N GLY A 73 3.25 5.71 5.56
CA GLY A 73 3.03 6.73 6.59
C GLY A 73 3.58 6.31 7.95
N ASP A 74 3.16 7.00 9.00
CA ASP A 74 3.50 6.72 10.39
C ASP A 74 2.91 5.38 10.88
N ASP A 75 3.31 4.93 12.06
CA ASP A 75 3.11 3.60 12.60
C ASP A 75 1.65 3.32 13.01
N ILE A 76 1.30 2.03 13.03
CA ILE A 76 0.01 1.56 13.54
C ILE A 76 -0.01 1.67 15.08
N ASP A 77 -1.06 2.27 15.65
CA ASP A 77 -1.35 2.08 17.06
C ASP A 77 -1.84 0.66 17.31
N VAL A 78 -0.98 -0.17 17.90
CA VAL A 78 -1.26 -1.60 18.12
C VAL A 78 -2.02 -1.87 19.42
N ARG A 79 -2.25 -0.84 20.26
CA ARG A 79 -2.96 -0.99 21.56
C ARG A 79 -4.40 -1.50 21.41
N PRO A 80 -5.17 -1.06 20.39
CA PRO A 80 -6.51 -1.62 20.14
C PRO A 80 -6.52 -3.13 19.81
N PHE A 81 -5.37 -3.70 19.42
CA PHE A 81 -5.19 -5.13 19.15
C PHE A 81 -4.62 -5.92 20.33
N GLY A 82 -4.50 -5.28 21.51
CA GLY A 82 -4.04 -5.93 22.74
C GLY A 82 -2.52 -5.97 22.92
N PHE A 83 -1.76 -5.21 22.13
CA PHE A 83 -0.30 -5.15 22.24
C PHE A 83 0.17 -3.87 22.93
N GLY A 84 1.29 -3.95 23.65
CA GLY A 84 2.00 -2.77 24.15
C GLY A 84 2.59 -1.94 23.00
N LEU A 85 2.60 -0.62 23.13
CA LEU A 85 3.24 0.26 22.15
C LEU A 85 4.75 0.36 22.43
N HIS A 86 5.57 0.18 21.39
CA HIS A 86 7.02 0.36 21.49
C HIS A 86 7.37 1.84 21.67
N PRO A 87 8.39 2.21 22.48
CA PRO A 87 8.77 3.61 22.72
C PRO A 87 9.18 4.39 21.46
N GLU A 88 9.75 3.71 20.46
CA GLU A 88 10.14 4.30 19.18
C GLU A 88 8.99 4.45 18.19
N ALA A 89 7.78 3.95 18.51
CA ALA A 89 6.66 4.03 17.60
C ALA A 89 6.15 5.48 17.47
N ARG A 90 5.96 5.91 16.23
CA ARG A 90 5.36 7.20 15.84
C ARG A 90 4.00 6.94 15.23
N ILE A 91 2.97 6.86 16.08
CA ILE A 91 1.64 6.46 15.65
C ILE A 91 1.00 7.49 14.71
N MET A 92 0.34 6.99 13.66
CA MET A 92 -0.44 7.79 12.74
C MET A 92 -1.63 8.49 13.44
N ASP A 93 -2.21 9.50 12.80
CA ASP A 93 -3.43 10.14 13.30
C ASP A 93 -4.54 9.09 13.48
N PRO A 94 -5.25 9.08 14.62
CA PRO A 94 -6.32 8.09 14.89
C PRO A 94 -7.43 8.09 13.83
N GLN A 95 -7.74 9.25 13.24
CA GLN A 95 -8.72 9.34 12.15
C GLN A 95 -8.25 8.56 10.92
N ARG A 96 -6.95 8.64 10.58
CA ARG A 96 -6.37 7.85 9.50
C ARG A 96 -6.48 6.35 9.80
N GLN A 97 -6.05 5.94 10.98
CA GLN A 97 -6.09 4.52 11.36
C GLN A 97 -7.51 3.95 11.28
N SER A 98 -8.50 4.65 11.86
CA SER A 98 -9.90 4.23 11.80
C SER A 98 -10.39 4.08 10.35
N ALA A 99 -10.10 5.08 9.52
CA ALA A 99 -10.49 5.07 8.10
C ALA A 99 -9.80 3.96 7.29
N GLU A 100 -8.52 3.65 7.55
CA GLU A 100 -7.80 2.57 6.85
C GLU A 100 -8.35 1.18 7.22
N PHE A 101 -8.64 0.92 8.50
CA PHE A 101 -9.26 -0.35 8.89
C PHE A 101 -10.73 -0.44 8.42
N ALA A 102 -11.47 0.68 8.35
CA ALA A 102 -12.79 0.69 7.73
C ALA A 102 -12.73 0.38 6.22
N LEU A 103 -11.71 0.90 5.52
CA LEU A 103 -11.44 0.57 4.13
C LEU A 103 -11.19 -0.94 3.95
N LEU A 104 -10.31 -1.54 4.77
CA LEU A 104 -10.00 -2.96 4.71
C LEU A 104 -11.24 -3.83 4.96
N ARG A 105 -12.07 -3.48 5.97
CA ARG A 105 -13.36 -4.16 6.22
C ARG A 105 -14.31 -4.07 5.02
N ALA A 106 -14.39 -2.89 4.36
CA ALA A 106 -15.22 -2.74 3.16
C ALA A 106 -14.66 -3.54 1.98
N LEU A 107 -13.35 -3.61 1.83
CA LEU A 107 -12.67 -4.41 0.80
C LEU A 107 -12.86 -5.92 0.99
N ASP A 108 -13.13 -6.40 2.21
CA ASP A 108 -13.47 -7.82 2.43
C ASP A 108 -14.77 -8.22 1.71
N ALA A 109 -15.73 -7.29 1.60
CA ALA A 109 -16.96 -7.49 0.82
C ALA A 109 -16.75 -7.31 -0.70
N MET A 110 -15.58 -6.86 -1.14
CA MET A 110 -15.25 -6.58 -2.54
C MET A 110 -14.02 -7.38 -3.01
N PRO A 111 -14.06 -8.72 -3.03
CA PRO A 111 -12.88 -9.57 -3.25
C PRO A 111 -12.22 -9.36 -4.63
N ARG A 112 -12.95 -8.80 -5.59
CA ARG A 112 -12.43 -8.52 -6.94
C ARG A 112 -11.77 -7.15 -7.08
N MET A 113 -11.91 -6.24 -6.09
CA MET A 113 -11.27 -4.93 -6.09
C MET A 113 -9.74 -5.12 -6.00
N PRO A 114 -8.96 -4.64 -6.98
CA PRO A 114 -7.51 -4.69 -6.90
C PRO A 114 -6.98 -3.76 -5.81
N VAL A 115 -6.03 -4.25 -5.00
CA VAL A 115 -5.44 -3.50 -3.89
C VAL A 115 -3.93 -3.64 -3.90
N LEU A 116 -3.22 -2.53 -3.81
CA LEU A 116 -1.79 -2.46 -3.55
C LEU A 116 -1.55 -1.71 -2.24
N GLY A 117 -0.93 -2.37 -1.25
CA GLY A 117 -0.46 -1.74 -0.02
C GLY A 117 1.04 -1.45 -0.09
N ILE A 118 1.45 -0.22 0.19
CA ILE A 118 2.85 0.22 0.19
C ILE A 118 3.27 0.56 1.62
N CYS A 119 4.35 -0.04 2.11
CA CYS A 119 4.96 0.19 3.42
C CYS A 119 3.90 0.04 4.54
N LEU A 120 3.45 1.13 5.16
CA LEU A 120 2.34 1.10 6.12
C LEU A 120 1.10 0.40 5.54
N GLY A 121 0.76 0.63 4.27
CA GLY A 121 -0.37 -0.03 3.60
C GLY A 121 -0.27 -1.56 3.66
N MET A 122 0.92 -2.13 3.42
CA MET A 122 1.17 -3.57 3.58
C MET A 122 1.00 -4.01 5.04
N GLN A 123 1.54 -3.22 5.99
CA GLN A 123 1.45 -3.54 7.42
C GLN A 123 -0.01 -3.55 7.90
N LEU A 124 -0.81 -2.56 7.47
CA LEU A 124 -2.25 -2.50 7.75
C LEU A 124 -2.99 -3.73 7.19
N MET A 125 -2.67 -4.14 5.95
CA MET A 125 -3.22 -5.36 5.34
C MET A 125 -2.86 -6.60 6.18
N GLY A 126 -1.60 -6.74 6.59
CA GLY A 126 -1.13 -7.85 7.42
C GLY A 126 -1.83 -7.89 8.79
N VAL A 127 -1.85 -6.76 9.52
CA VAL A 127 -2.50 -6.66 10.84
C VAL A 127 -4.00 -6.96 10.73
N HIS A 128 -4.67 -6.45 9.70
CA HIS A 128 -6.08 -6.78 9.42
C HIS A 128 -6.31 -8.28 9.18
N ARG A 129 -5.31 -8.97 8.66
CA ARG A 129 -5.32 -10.42 8.39
C ARG A 129 -4.69 -11.25 9.53
N GLY A 130 -4.50 -10.65 10.71
CA GLY A 130 -4.01 -11.32 11.91
C GLY A 130 -2.50 -11.52 11.98
N ALA A 131 -1.73 -10.88 11.11
CA ALA A 131 -0.28 -10.88 11.20
C ALA A 131 0.20 -10.11 12.44
N ARG A 132 1.32 -10.53 13.00
CA ARG A 132 2.02 -9.80 14.05
C ARG A 132 2.93 -8.74 13.43
N LEU A 133 3.09 -7.63 14.14
CA LEU A 133 3.96 -6.52 13.73
C LEU A 133 5.22 -6.51 14.61
N VAL A 134 6.40 -6.50 13.99
CA VAL A 134 7.66 -6.10 14.61
C VAL A 134 7.66 -4.58 14.67
N GLN A 135 7.48 -4.01 15.87
CA GLN A 135 7.31 -2.56 16.03
C GLN A 135 8.64 -1.79 15.94
N HIS A 136 9.77 -2.46 16.06
CA HIS A 136 11.10 -1.85 15.89
C HIS A 136 12.11 -2.91 15.46
N LEU A 137 12.57 -2.82 14.21
CA LEU A 137 13.54 -3.76 13.65
C LEU A 137 14.89 -3.71 14.40
N GLY A 138 15.26 -2.53 14.94
CA GLY A 138 16.49 -2.33 15.69
C GLY A 138 16.62 -3.19 16.94
N ASP A 139 15.53 -3.76 17.47
CA ASP A 139 15.58 -4.65 18.63
C ASP A 139 16.17 -6.04 18.30
N SER A 140 16.09 -6.44 17.03
CA SER A 140 16.45 -7.81 16.60
C SER A 140 17.42 -7.87 15.42
N LEU A 141 17.54 -6.78 14.66
CA LEU A 141 18.42 -6.71 13.48
C LEU A 141 19.61 -5.79 13.74
N PRO A 142 20.86 -6.29 13.66
CA PRO A 142 22.05 -5.47 13.88
C PRO A 142 22.22 -4.32 12.87
N ASP A 143 21.75 -4.50 11.63
CA ASP A 143 21.82 -3.49 10.55
C ASP A 143 20.41 -3.05 10.10
N ALA A 144 19.53 -2.78 11.07
CA ALA A 144 18.17 -2.31 10.80
C ALA A 144 18.12 -1.00 10.02
N ASP A 145 19.17 -0.19 10.07
CA ASP A 145 19.27 1.07 9.36
C ASP A 145 19.29 0.93 7.84
N ARG A 146 19.56 -0.25 7.30
CA ARG A 146 19.46 -0.50 5.85
C ARG A 146 18.04 -0.36 5.30
N HIS A 147 17.03 -0.48 6.18
CA HIS A 147 15.60 -0.32 5.85
C HIS A 147 15.10 1.13 6.00
N ARG A 148 15.97 2.11 6.30
CA ARG A 148 15.60 3.50 6.61
C ARG A 148 16.27 4.50 5.67
N GLY A 149 15.67 5.70 5.58
CA GLY A 149 16.32 6.85 4.95
C GLY A 149 16.48 6.74 3.44
N ASP A 150 15.53 6.11 2.73
CA ASP A 150 15.62 5.83 1.29
C ASP A 150 16.87 5.03 0.89
N ARG A 151 17.44 4.27 1.81
CA ARG A 151 18.52 3.34 1.49
C ARG A 151 18.01 2.27 0.53
N VAL A 152 18.92 1.84 -0.33
CA VAL A 152 18.62 0.81 -1.33
C VAL A 152 19.16 -0.53 -0.86
N HIS A 153 18.29 -1.54 -0.82
CA HIS A 153 18.68 -2.93 -0.58
C HIS A 153 18.00 -3.87 -1.58
N ALA A 154 18.48 -5.08 -1.67
CA ALA A 154 17.90 -6.07 -2.56
C ALA A 154 16.76 -6.82 -1.89
N VAL A 155 15.70 -7.08 -2.65
CA VAL A 155 14.60 -7.97 -2.25
C VAL A 155 14.40 -9.08 -3.29
N THR A 156 13.91 -10.22 -2.83
CA THR A 156 13.52 -11.34 -3.69
C THR A 156 12.08 -11.70 -3.39
N THR A 157 11.22 -11.61 -4.40
CA THR A 157 9.78 -11.83 -4.25
C THR A 157 9.21 -12.61 -5.43
N ALA A 158 8.00 -13.16 -5.29
CA ALA A 158 7.29 -13.81 -6.39
C ALA A 158 6.84 -12.83 -7.50
N VAL A 159 6.87 -11.52 -7.25
CA VAL A 159 6.50 -10.49 -8.26
C VAL A 159 7.71 -9.84 -8.92
N GLY A 160 8.91 -10.21 -8.52
CA GLY A 160 10.17 -9.70 -9.06
C GLY A 160 11.28 -9.69 -8.02
N SER A 161 12.50 -9.38 -8.46
CA SER A 161 13.67 -9.26 -7.60
C SER A 161 14.53 -8.10 -8.07
N GLY A 162 15.11 -7.34 -7.15
CA GLY A 162 15.96 -6.21 -7.50
C GLY A 162 16.20 -5.25 -6.34
N PRO A 163 16.92 -4.16 -6.61
CA PRO A 163 17.15 -3.10 -5.64
C PRO A 163 15.89 -2.24 -5.45
N VAL A 164 15.55 -1.95 -4.20
CA VAL A 164 14.36 -1.17 -3.81
C VAL A 164 14.72 -0.06 -2.84
N ALA A 165 14.00 1.06 -2.91
CA ALA A 165 14.09 2.15 -1.95
C ALA A 165 13.27 1.84 -0.70
N SER A 166 13.89 1.94 0.48
CA SER A 166 13.29 1.53 1.74
C SER A 166 13.26 2.65 2.78
N TRP A 167 12.11 2.79 3.45
CA TRP A 167 11.94 3.71 4.57
C TRP A 167 10.97 3.14 5.59
N HIS A 168 11.39 2.18 6.39
CA HIS A 168 10.61 1.64 7.48
C HIS A 168 11.51 1.19 8.63
N HIS A 169 10.97 1.20 9.85
CA HIS A 169 11.60 0.61 11.02
C HIS A 169 10.73 -0.48 11.64
N GLN A 170 9.55 -0.68 11.07
CA GLN A 170 8.61 -1.74 11.42
C GLN A 170 8.46 -2.70 10.24
N ALA A 171 8.08 -3.93 10.52
CA ALA A 171 7.78 -4.94 9.51
C ALA A 171 6.74 -5.94 10.02
N LEU A 172 6.11 -6.68 9.13
CA LEU A 172 5.33 -7.85 9.51
C LEU A 172 6.27 -8.96 10.00
N ALA A 173 5.95 -9.59 11.14
CA ALA A 173 6.68 -10.75 11.62
C ALA A 173 6.30 -12.04 10.88
N ASP A 174 5.09 -12.06 10.34
CA ASP A 174 4.50 -13.17 9.58
C ASP A 174 3.39 -12.62 8.65
N GLY A 175 2.77 -13.47 7.86
CA GLY A 175 1.70 -13.06 6.94
C GLY A 175 0.31 -13.06 7.56
N GLY A 176 0.10 -13.59 8.77
CA GLY A 176 -1.24 -13.92 9.25
C GLY A 176 -1.93 -14.91 8.30
N THR A 177 -3.07 -14.53 7.74
CA THR A 177 -3.73 -15.32 6.68
C THR A 177 -3.27 -14.99 5.26
N LEU A 178 -2.37 -14.01 5.10
CA LEU A 178 -1.73 -13.72 3.81
C LEU A 178 -0.53 -14.65 3.58
N GLU A 179 -0.25 -14.90 2.34
CA GLU A 179 0.99 -15.58 1.93
C GLU A 179 2.15 -14.59 1.90
N VAL A 180 3.25 -14.90 2.60
CA VAL A 180 4.51 -14.18 2.45
C VAL A 180 5.15 -14.63 1.13
N ILE A 181 5.35 -13.71 0.21
CA ILE A 181 5.86 -13.96 -1.14
C ILE A 181 7.22 -13.31 -1.41
N GLY A 182 7.82 -12.70 -0.42
CA GLY A 182 9.15 -12.11 -0.55
C GLY A 182 9.74 -11.62 0.75
N THR A 183 11.07 -11.69 0.80
CA THR A 183 11.90 -11.23 1.92
C THR A 183 13.14 -10.51 1.39
N SER A 184 13.75 -9.69 2.24
CA SER A 184 15.13 -9.26 2.09
C SER A 184 16.11 -10.37 2.52
N ASP A 185 17.39 -10.18 2.27
CA ASP A 185 18.44 -11.15 2.60
C ASP A 185 18.66 -11.33 4.12
N ASP A 186 18.24 -10.38 4.93
CA ASP A 186 18.23 -10.45 6.40
C ASP A 186 16.92 -11.03 6.98
N GLY A 187 16.02 -11.50 6.11
CA GLY A 187 14.80 -12.21 6.47
C GLY A 187 13.61 -11.35 6.81
N VAL A 188 13.68 -10.01 6.63
CA VAL A 188 12.52 -9.12 6.81
C VAL A 188 11.48 -9.42 5.73
N VAL A 189 10.20 -9.52 6.14
CA VAL A 189 9.08 -9.71 5.22
C VAL A 189 8.90 -8.46 4.38
N GLU A 190 9.07 -8.61 3.06
CA GLU A 190 9.04 -7.50 2.10
C GLU A 190 7.81 -7.54 1.19
N ALA A 191 7.16 -8.69 1.03
CA ALA A 191 5.95 -8.77 0.23
C ALA A 191 4.98 -9.84 0.74
N VAL A 192 3.70 -9.51 0.69
CA VAL A 192 2.58 -10.42 1.03
C VAL A 192 1.50 -10.34 -0.03
N ARG A 193 0.71 -11.43 -0.18
CA ARG A 193 -0.47 -11.44 -1.03
C ARG A 193 -1.61 -12.23 -0.40
N ASP A 194 -2.84 -11.96 -0.82
CA ASP A 194 -3.97 -12.84 -0.60
C ASP A 194 -4.13 -13.75 -1.83
N PRO A 195 -3.83 -15.07 -1.74
CA PRO A 195 -3.90 -15.97 -2.88
C PRO A 195 -5.33 -16.24 -3.35
N GLN A 196 -6.35 -15.88 -2.55
CA GLN A 196 -7.76 -16.05 -2.88
C GLN A 196 -8.34 -14.86 -3.65
N ARG A 197 -7.56 -13.77 -3.82
CA ARG A 197 -8.00 -12.55 -4.51
C ARG A 197 -7.23 -12.36 -5.82
N PRO A 198 -7.87 -11.85 -6.88
CA PRO A 198 -7.19 -11.63 -8.17
C PRO A 198 -5.98 -10.71 -8.07
N PHE A 199 -6.04 -9.70 -7.18
CA PHE A 199 -4.92 -8.82 -6.88
C PHE A 199 -5.13 -8.17 -5.50
N PHE A 200 -4.35 -8.61 -4.54
CA PHE A 200 -4.27 -8.04 -3.20
C PHE A 200 -2.82 -8.22 -2.74
N LEU A 201 -2.01 -7.23 -3.08
CA LEU A 201 -0.55 -7.25 -2.95
C LEU A 201 -0.13 -6.19 -1.94
N GLY A 202 0.70 -6.56 -0.97
CA GLY A 202 1.41 -5.65 -0.10
C GLY A 202 2.91 -5.72 -0.36
N VAL A 203 3.58 -4.57 -0.42
CA VAL A 203 5.03 -4.45 -0.51
C VAL A 203 5.56 -3.51 0.56
N GLN A 204 6.67 -3.88 1.22
CA GLN A 204 7.21 -3.10 2.33
C GLN A 204 8.06 -1.92 1.86
N TRP A 205 8.71 -2.05 0.72
CA TRP A 205 9.47 -0.96 0.10
C TRP A 205 8.59 0.10 -0.54
N HIS A 206 9.22 1.14 -1.10
CA HIS A 206 8.54 2.27 -1.76
C HIS A 206 8.69 2.21 -3.29
N PRO A 207 7.78 1.54 -4.02
CA PRO A 207 7.81 1.48 -5.49
C PRO A 207 7.78 2.87 -6.15
N GLU A 208 7.08 3.83 -5.53
CA GLU A 208 6.97 5.21 -6.02
C GLU A 208 8.27 6.01 -5.91
N ARG A 209 9.30 5.45 -5.25
CA ARG A 209 10.65 6.03 -5.11
C ARG A 209 11.75 5.11 -5.60
N THR A 210 11.41 3.89 -6.01
CA THR A 210 12.36 2.89 -6.49
C THR A 210 12.74 3.16 -7.94
N ALA A 211 14.05 3.30 -8.21
CA ALA A 211 14.58 3.60 -9.54
C ALA A 211 14.50 2.40 -10.51
N ASP A 212 14.58 1.17 -10.00
CA ASP A 212 14.37 -0.02 -10.82
C ASP A 212 12.94 -0.04 -11.37
N VAL A 213 12.78 -0.14 -12.68
CA VAL A 213 11.47 -0.05 -13.34
C VAL A 213 10.55 -1.21 -12.95
N SER A 214 11.09 -2.41 -12.77
CA SER A 214 10.30 -3.60 -12.45
C SER A 214 9.79 -3.58 -11.01
N MET A 215 10.65 -3.17 -10.07
CA MET A 215 10.35 -3.08 -8.63
C MET A 215 9.76 -1.73 -8.22
N GLY A 216 9.80 -0.75 -9.12
CA GLY A 216 9.23 0.59 -8.97
C GLY A 216 7.87 0.70 -9.66
N VAL A 217 7.80 1.53 -10.71
CA VAL A 217 6.55 1.79 -11.45
C VAL A 217 5.90 0.52 -11.98
N GLY A 218 6.65 -0.54 -12.23
CA GLY A 218 6.14 -1.86 -12.64
C GLY A 218 5.16 -2.45 -11.63
N ILE A 219 5.43 -2.33 -10.33
CA ILE A 219 4.52 -2.78 -9.26
C ILE A 219 3.20 -2.00 -9.29
N VAL A 220 3.26 -0.67 -9.47
CA VAL A 220 2.06 0.17 -9.57
C VAL A 220 1.29 -0.13 -10.87
N ARG A 221 2.01 -0.44 -11.96
CA ARG A 221 1.40 -0.84 -13.23
C ARG A 221 0.60 -2.13 -13.10
N MET A 222 1.05 -3.11 -12.32
CA MET A 222 0.26 -4.32 -12.04
C MET A 222 -1.11 -3.98 -11.43
N LEU A 223 -1.19 -3.04 -10.49
CA LEU A 223 -2.46 -2.55 -9.94
C LEU A 223 -3.35 -1.93 -11.03
N VAL A 224 -2.78 -1.03 -11.85
CA VAL A 224 -3.52 -0.30 -12.90
C VAL A 224 -4.06 -1.27 -13.96
N GLU A 225 -3.27 -2.26 -14.39
CA GLU A 225 -3.68 -3.29 -15.34
C GLU A 225 -4.84 -4.14 -14.79
N ARG A 226 -4.80 -4.52 -13.52
CA ARG A 226 -5.90 -5.25 -12.88
C ARG A 226 -7.16 -4.40 -12.75
N ALA A 227 -7.02 -3.12 -12.44
CA ALA A 227 -8.12 -2.16 -12.35
C ALA A 227 -8.77 -1.85 -13.72
N SER A 228 -8.05 -2.07 -14.82
CA SER A 228 -8.58 -1.91 -16.19
C SER A 228 -9.57 -3.02 -16.59
N GLY A 229 -9.86 -3.98 -15.74
CA GLY A 229 -10.64 -5.17 -16.12
C GLY A 229 -9.89 -6.11 -17.05
N GLY A 230 -8.57 -5.98 -17.12
CA GLY A 230 -7.68 -6.84 -17.90
C GLY A 230 -7.82 -8.29 -17.45
N SER A 231 -8.53 -9.08 -18.24
CA SER A 231 -8.42 -10.53 -18.20
C SER A 231 -6.96 -10.85 -18.46
N LEU A 232 -6.32 -11.63 -17.60
CA LEU A 232 -5.04 -12.23 -17.90
C LEU A 232 -5.15 -12.86 -19.29
N ARG A 233 -4.49 -12.29 -20.29
CA ARG A 233 -4.09 -13.08 -21.43
C ARG A 233 -3.02 -14.02 -20.88
N ALA A 234 -3.39 -15.31 -20.81
CA ALA A 234 -2.51 -16.42 -20.49
C ALA A 234 -1.32 -16.47 -21.44
#